data_cb55f1eb49713f3e9f0e52a471f2355b
#
_entry.id   cb55f1eb49713f3e9f0e52a471f2355b
#
_cell.length_a   1.000
_cell.length_b   1.000
_cell.length_c   1.000
_cell.angle_alpha   90.00
_cell.angle_beta   90.00
_cell.angle_gamma   90.00
#
_symmetry.space_group_name_H-M   'P 1'
#
loop_
_entity.id
_entity.type
_entity.pdbx_description
1 polymer ?
#
loop_
_entity_poly.entity_id
_entity_poly.type
_entity_poly.pdbx_seq_one_letter_code
_entity_poly.pdbx_strand_id
1 'polypeptide(L)'
;MFVNKFAKCFALAFLSCSIFSCSSDDSSKDGTPTVNGTKYVASYWLADYTQYILDFNSTDQLMTGEISAKGVGIEQGGSCFPVNNTFFALSTEDEGSVSFRLNNAGKLAAGDKISFESSYAVGYTDDKKLINIGATWDGSSSDYELMIYNPATVSIDARKFNDFSVNPANKKILYWPTGAAVSGDKLFVPVYTKDVSDGTNKVLSSDATMRVYKYPSLEYVTTIKDTRTTAIGLYYTNTGIVQTESGDIYTFSSNARAGGYPVTGVSSGVLRVRKGDAKFDPGYFFDLQSSTLKGKVLAAYPLGGEKVFISYIPTEVDAVNSVYSFLNTKTIFKSAILDLSAKTILAVTGLPDHGGDEFFGLGSMFVENGKAYKSFVTGDQARVYQIDIATGAAKAGALIKEGLYLPSIGKLTY
;
A
#
# COMPACT_ATOMS: atom_id res chain seq x y z
N MET A 1 1.68 -18.79 -47.12
CA MET A 1 1.96 -19.95 -48.01
C MET A 1 2.11 -21.17 -47.11
N PHE A 2 1.23 -22.18 -47.29
CA PHE A 2 1.09 -23.50 -46.63
C PHE A 2 0.63 -23.46 -45.16
N VAL A 3 -0.60 -23.68 -44.79
CA VAL A 3 -1.69 -24.71 -44.99
C VAL A 3 -1.23 -26.15 -44.73
N ASN A 4 -1.76 -26.75 -43.64
CA ASN A 4 -2.52 -28.01 -43.58
C ASN A 4 -2.66 -28.45 -42.13
N LYS A 5 -3.85 -28.52 -41.58
CA LYS A 5 -4.90 -29.56 -41.58
C LYS A 5 -4.39 -30.97 -41.18
N PHE A 6 -4.87 -31.48 -40.07
CA PHE A 6 -5.49 -32.82 -40.06
C PHE A 6 -6.44 -32.98 -38.86
N ALA A 7 -7.64 -33.40 -39.16
CA ALA A 7 -8.72 -33.80 -38.28
C ALA A 7 -8.84 -35.30 -38.27
N LYS A 8 -9.64 -35.81 -37.31
CA LYS A 8 -10.28 -37.17 -37.15
C LYS A 8 -9.72 -37.90 -35.93
N CYS A 9 -10.47 -38.62 -35.14
CA CYS A 9 -11.82 -39.24 -35.25
C CYS A 9 -12.41 -39.55 -33.89
N PHE A 10 -13.73 -39.61 -33.91
CA PHE A 10 -14.69 -40.21 -32.98
C PHE A 10 -14.35 -41.57 -32.40
N ALA A 11 -14.73 -41.86 -31.15
CA ALA A 11 -15.31 -43.13 -30.75
C ALA A 11 -16.23 -42.94 -29.54
N LEU A 12 -17.52 -43.08 -29.76
CA LEU A 12 -18.58 -43.31 -28.78
C LEU A 12 -18.46 -44.76 -28.23
N ALA A 13 -18.62 -44.90 -26.92
CA ALA A 13 -19.04 -46.19 -26.34
C ALA A 13 -20.09 -45.88 -25.26
N PHE A 14 -21.33 -46.18 -25.58
CA PHE A 14 -22.45 -46.35 -24.66
C PHE A 14 -22.29 -47.71 -23.99
N LEU A 15 -22.47 -47.78 -22.67
CA LEU A 15 -23.01 -48.98 -22.03
C LEU A 15 -23.89 -48.60 -20.83
N SER A 16 -25.01 -49.25 -20.80
CA SER A 16 -26.25 -49.01 -20.10
C SER A 16 -26.31 -49.58 -18.68
N CYS A 17 -27.10 -48.88 -17.85
CA CYS A 17 -28.04 -49.36 -16.81
C CYS A 17 -27.65 -50.44 -15.81
N SER A 18 -27.75 -50.07 -14.53
CA SER A 18 -28.55 -50.91 -13.58
C SER A 18 -29.08 -49.99 -12.47
N ILE A 19 -30.40 -49.94 -12.38
CA ILE A 19 -31.20 -49.33 -11.34
C ILE A 19 -31.17 -50.24 -10.13
N PHE A 20 -30.74 -49.77 -8.95
CA PHE A 20 -31.17 -50.29 -7.67
C PHE A 20 -31.71 -49.15 -6.83
N SER A 21 -33.06 -49.19 -6.71
CA SER A 21 -33.80 -48.43 -5.72
C SER A 21 -33.61 -49.09 -4.37
N CYS A 22 -33.15 -48.35 -3.37
CA CYS A 22 -33.44 -48.61 -1.97
C CYS A 22 -33.69 -47.28 -1.30
N SER A 23 -34.92 -47.05 -0.92
CA SER A 23 -35.34 -46.02 -0.01
C SER A 23 -34.85 -46.33 1.39
N SER A 24 -34.17 -45.41 2.00
CA SER A 24 -34.17 -45.20 3.44
C SER A 24 -33.98 -43.72 3.72
N ASP A 25 -35.04 -43.15 4.28
CA ASP A 25 -34.99 -41.84 4.94
C ASP A 25 -33.88 -41.86 5.98
N ASP A 26 -32.85 -41.07 5.72
CA ASP A 26 -31.97 -40.60 6.77
C ASP A 26 -31.62 -39.15 6.49
N SER A 27 -32.32 -38.26 7.18
CA SER A 27 -32.05 -36.82 7.21
C SER A 27 -30.75 -36.60 7.94
N SER A 28 -29.64 -36.90 7.32
CA SER A 28 -28.34 -36.39 7.74
C SER A 28 -28.25 -34.94 7.30
N LYS A 29 -28.42 -34.03 8.26
CA LYS A 29 -27.93 -32.69 8.18
C LYS A 29 -26.42 -32.78 7.90
N ASP A 30 -26.03 -32.61 6.65
CA ASP A 30 -24.66 -32.30 6.28
C ASP A 30 -24.34 -30.90 6.82
N GLY A 31 -24.08 -30.85 8.11
CA GLY A 31 -23.31 -29.77 8.72
C GLY A 31 -21.89 -29.94 8.26
N THR A 32 -21.54 -29.39 7.09
CA THR A 32 -20.15 -29.15 6.75
C THR A 32 -19.56 -28.41 7.94
N PRO A 33 -18.51 -28.92 8.61
CA PRO A 33 -17.90 -28.19 9.71
C PRO A 33 -17.43 -26.86 9.13
N THR A 34 -17.98 -25.77 9.63
CA THR A 34 -17.42 -24.42 9.36
C THR A 34 -16.06 -24.42 10.02
N VAL A 35 -15.02 -24.66 9.25
CA VAL A 35 -13.64 -24.55 9.69
C VAL A 35 -13.38 -23.05 9.85
N ASN A 36 -13.60 -22.51 11.04
CA ASN A 36 -13.15 -21.16 11.39
C ASN A 36 -11.61 -21.15 11.28
N GLY A 37 -11.11 -20.92 10.09
CA GLY A 37 -9.69 -20.86 9.81
C GLY A 37 -9.20 -19.43 9.70
N THR A 38 -8.00 -19.21 10.19
CA THR A 38 -7.27 -17.97 9.96
C THR A 38 -5.98 -18.31 9.22
N LYS A 39 -5.66 -17.51 8.22
CA LYS A 39 -4.36 -17.53 7.53
C LYS A 39 -3.75 -16.14 7.55
N TYR A 40 -2.45 -16.09 7.67
CA TYR A 40 -1.67 -14.91 7.40
C TYR A 40 -1.14 -15.02 5.98
N VAL A 41 -1.14 -13.95 5.23
CA VAL A 41 -0.71 -13.94 3.84
C VAL A 41 0.32 -12.86 3.63
N ALA A 42 1.26 -13.08 2.73
CA ALA A 42 2.27 -12.09 2.39
C ALA A 42 2.56 -12.13 0.89
N SER A 43 2.83 -10.95 0.33
CA SER A 43 3.50 -10.86 -0.96
C SER A 43 5.00 -11.07 -0.75
N TYR A 44 5.63 -11.77 -1.67
CA TYR A 44 7.03 -12.16 -1.62
C TYR A 44 7.69 -11.81 -2.95
N TRP A 45 8.71 -10.95 -2.92
CA TRP A 45 9.42 -10.51 -4.12
C TRP A 45 10.78 -11.18 -4.24
N LEU A 46 11.05 -11.77 -5.39
CA LEU A 46 12.37 -12.25 -5.76
C LEU A 46 13.26 -11.14 -6.32
N ALA A 47 14.55 -11.40 -6.40
CA ALA A 47 15.54 -10.47 -6.92
C ALA A 47 15.36 -10.15 -8.42
N ASP A 48 14.70 -11.03 -9.17
CA ASP A 48 14.31 -10.85 -10.58
C ASP A 48 12.92 -10.19 -10.76
N TYR A 49 12.34 -9.68 -9.64
CA TYR A 49 11.01 -9.09 -9.54
C TYR A 49 9.84 -10.04 -9.75
N THR A 50 10.06 -11.35 -9.89
CA THR A 50 8.98 -12.33 -9.81
C THR A 50 8.34 -12.28 -8.42
N GLN A 51 7.01 -12.36 -8.38
CA GLN A 51 6.25 -12.17 -7.15
C GLN A 51 5.38 -13.38 -6.86
N TYR A 52 5.26 -13.70 -5.57
CA TYR A 52 4.43 -14.79 -5.08
C TYR A 52 3.55 -14.33 -3.92
N ILE A 53 2.38 -14.95 -3.80
CA ILE A 53 1.53 -14.84 -2.62
C ILE A 53 1.72 -16.10 -1.78
N LEU A 54 2.19 -15.93 -0.56
CA LEU A 54 2.41 -17.01 0.42
C LEU A 54 1.34 -16.97 1.51
N ASP A 55 1.02 -18.12 2.09
CA ASP A 55 0.17 -18.20 3.27
C ASP A 55 0.85 -18.93 4.43
N PHE A 56 0.49 -18.52 5.65
CA PHE A 56 1.02 -19.02 6.90
C PHE A 56 -0.13 -19.34 7.86
N ASN A 57 0.05 -20.36 8.69
CA ASN A 57 -0.98 -20.78 9.67
C ASN A 57 -0.97 -19.96 10.96
N SER A 58 0.14 -19.29 11.26
CA SER A 58 0.29 -18.47 12.45
C SER A 58 1.34 -17.38 12.25
N THR A 59 1.29 -16.34 13.08
CA THR A 59 2.35 -15.32 13.15
C THR A 59 3.71 -15.89 13.59
N ASP A 60 3.74 -17.05 14.26
CA ASP A 60 4.99 -17.71 14.65
C ASP A 60 5.82 -18.13 13.43
N GLN A 61 5.16 -18.48 12.32
CA GLN A 61 5.86 -18.78 11.06
C GLN A 61 6.51 -17.53 10.43
N LEU A 62 5.99 -16.35 10.71
CA LEU A 62 6.65 -15.10 10.35
C LEU A 62 7.84 -14.77 11.26
N MET A 63 7.90 -15.37 12.45
CA MET A 63 8.87 -15.03 13.49
C MET A 63 9.99 -16.07 13.68
N THR A 64 9.95 -17.19 12.95
CA THR A 64 10.92 -18.27 13.12
C THR A 64 11.41 -18.83 11.79
N GLY A 65 12.68 -19.27 11.76
CA GLY A 65 13.23 -19.97 10.59
C GLY A 65 13.47 -19.08 9.37
N GLU A 66 13.13 -19.64 8.20
CA GLU A 66 13.32 -19.00 6.90
C GLU A 66 11.99 -19.00 6.13
N ILE A 67 11.74 -17.93 5.37
CA ILE A 67 10.63 -17.81 4.42
C ILE A 67 11.20 -17.88 3.00
N SER A 68 10.70 -18.79 2.19
CA SER A 68 11.05 -18.95 0.77
C SER A 68 9.80 -19.25 -0.05
N ALA A 69 9.75 -18.74 -1.27
CA ALA A 69 8.69 -19.07 -2.23
C ALA A 69 8.99 -20.35 -3.02
N LYS A 70 10.15 -20.97 -2.85
CA LYS A 70 10.60 -22.13 -3.63
C LYS A 70 9.67 -23.33 -3.45
N GLY A 71 8.93 -23.64 -4.51
CA GLY A 71 7.99 -24.78 -4.53
C GLY A 71 6.69 -24.56 -3.76
N VAL A 72 6.43 -23.35 -3.29
CA VAL A 72 5.22 -22.96 -2.57
C VAL A 72 4.76 -21.57 -3.01
N GLY A 73 3.49 -21.25 -2.76
CA GLY A 73 2.92 -19.97 -3.11
C GLY A 73 2.23 -19.94 -4.46
N ILE A 74 1.54 -18.85 -4.71
CA ILE A 74 0.84 -18.56 -5.97
C ILE A 74 1.57 -17.43 -6.65
N GLU A 75 2.08 -17.66 -7.87
CA GLU A 75 2.72 -16.60 -8.66
C GLU A 75 1.67 -15.57 -9.07
N GLN A 76 1.92 -14.32 -8.73
CA GLN A 76 1.04 -13.20 -9.04
C GLN A 76 1.81 -11.88 -8.90
N GLY A 77 1.94 -11.15 -10.00
CA GLY A 77 2.51 -9.81 -10.01
C GLY A 77 1.57 -8.75 -9.42
N GLY A 78 2.14 -7.61 -9.06
CA GLY A 78 1.42 -6.43 -8.62
C GLY A 78 1.64 -6.04 -7.16
N SER A 79 1.16 -4.85 -6.80
CA SER A 79 1.20 -4.35 -5.43
C SER A 79 0.06 -4.94 -4.61
N CYS A 80 0.35 -5.47 -3.44
CA CYS A 80 -0.63 -6.20 -2.63
C CYS A 80 -1.18 -5.36 -1.46
N PHE A 81 -2.50 -5.41 -1.30
CA PHE A 81 -3.26 -4.65 -0.29
C PHE A 81 -4.14 -5.59 0.53
N PRO A 82 -3.87 -5.75 1.84
CA PRO A 82 -4.81 -6.44 2.74
C PRO A 82 -5.99 -5.53 3.02
N VAL A 83 -7.18 -5.87 2.53
CA VAL A 83 -8.39 -5.05 2.67
C VAL A 83 -9.65 -5.89 2.65
N ASN A 84 -10.57 -5.63 3.58
CA ASN A 84 -11.89 -6.26 3.65
C ASN A 84 -11.86 -7.80 3.52
N ASN A 85 -11.05 -8.46 4.35
CA ASN A 85 -10.85 -9.91 4.33
C ASN A 85 -10.43 -10.47 2.95
N THR A 86 -9.71 -9.67 2.18
CA THR A 86 -9.06 -10.03 0.94
C THR A 86 -7.59 -9.62 0.98
N PHE A 87 -6.76 -10.31 0.21
CA PHE A 87 -5.42 -9.89 -0.12
C PHE A 87 -5.42 -9.57 -1.61
N PHE A 88 -5.52 -8.28 -1.93
CA PHE A 88 -5.73 -7.83 -3.30
C PHE A 88 -4.40 -7.48 -3.95
N ALA A 89 -4.05 -8.19 -5.02
CA ALA A 89 -2.91 -7.88 -5.87
C ALA A 89 -3.37 -6.95 -7.00
N LEU A 90 -2.92 -5.70 -6.96
CA LEU A 90 -3.19 -4.69 -8.00
C LEU A 90 -2.10 -4.77 -9.06
N SER A 91 -2.47 -5.11 -10.28
CA SER A 91 -1.57 -5.15 -11.43
C SER A 91 -2.18 -4.40 -12.61
N THR A 92 -1.35 -3.71 -13.38
CA THR A 92 -1.70 -3.11 -14.68
C THR A 92 -1.19 -3.94 -15.85
N GLU A 93 -0.54 -5.06 -15.56
CA GLU A 93 -0.03 -6.01 -16.55
C GLU A 93 -1.15 -6.94 -17.06
N ASP A 94 -0.86 -7.71 -18.10
CA ASP A 94 -1.79 -8.66 -18.74
C ASP A 94 -2.35 -9.72 -17.76
N GLU A 95 -1.64 -10.02 -16.69
CA GLU A 95 -2.07 -10.90 -15.62
C GLU A 95 -3.36 -10.43 -14.94
N GLY A 96 -3.59 -9.11 -14.92
CA GLY A 96 -4.71 -8.47 -14.24
C GLY A 96 -4.57 -8.47 -12.72
N SER A 97 -5.47 -7.73 -12.08
CA SER A 97 -5.56 -7.63 -10.62
C SER A 97 -6.46 -8.73 -10.06
N VAL A 98 -6.08 -9.31 -8.91
CA VAL A 98 -6.75 -10.48 -8.33
C VAL A 98 -6.99 -10.28 -6.84
N SER A 99 -8.18 -10.67 -6.36
CA SER A 99 -8.48 -10.77 -4.92
C SER A 99 -8.25 -12.19 -4.43
N PHE A 100 -7.34 -12.38 -3.49
CA PHE A 100 -7.12 -13.65 -2.81
C PHE A 100 -7.95 -13.75 -1.55
N ARG A 101 -8.53 -14.92 -1.29
CA ARG A 101 -9.35 -15.25 -0.12
C ARG A 101 -9.14 -16.69 0.31
N LEU A 102 -9.64 -17.02 1.48
CA LEU A 102 -9.76 -18.43 1.87
C LEU A 102 -11.03 -19.03 1.25
N ASN A 103 -10.89 -20.19 0.64
CA ASN A 103 -12.04 -20.98 0.15
C ASN A 103 -12.64 -21.80 1.31
N ASN A 104 -13.72 -22.54 1.01
CA ASN A 104 -14.44 -23.36 1.99
C ASN A 104 -13.60 -24.47 2.68
N ALA A 105 -12.43 -24.77 2.15
CA ALA A 105 -11.46 -25.67 2.76
C ALA A 105 -10.37 -24.95 3.57
N GLY A 106 -10.50 -23.62 3.78
CA GLY A 106 -9.49 -22.78 4.47
C GLY A 106 -8.17 -22.64 3.68
N LYS A 107 -8.19 -22.88 2.37
CA LYS A 107 -7.01 -22.70 1.50
C LYS A 107 -7.06 -21.38 0.79
N LEU A 108 -5.90 -20.74 0.65
CA LEU A 108 -5.75 -19.54 -0.15
C LEU A 108 -6.11 -19.83 -1.62
N ALA A 109 -6.96 -19.00 -2.19
CA ALA A 109 -7.42 -19.14 -3.57
C ALA A 109 -7.54 -17.77 -4.23
N ALA A 110 -7.17 -17.70 -5.51
CA ALA A 110 -7.41 -16.56 -6.36
C ALA A 110 -8.90 -16.48 -6.72
N GLY A 111 -9.46 -15.27 -6.65
CA GLY A 111 -10.80 -14.96 -7.14
C GLY A 111 -10.79 -14.53 -8.60
N ASP A 112 -11.86 -13.81 -8.99
CA ASP A 112 -11.98 -13.24 -10.32
C ASP A 112 -10.92 -12.15 -10.57
N LYS A 113 -10.61 -11.95 -11.84
CA LYS A 113 -9.65 -10.95 -12.29
C LYS A 113 -10.35 -9.68 -12.77
N ILE A 114 -9.70 -8.56 -12.56
CA ILE A 114 -10.07 -7.27 -13.13
C ILE A 114 -8.83 -6.56 -13.68
N SER A 115 -8.96 -5.86 -14.79
CA SER A 115 -7.87 -5.10 -15.38
C SER A 115 -8.03 -3.60 -15.13
N PHE A 116 -6.93 -2.92 -14.84
CA PHE A 116 -6.82 -1.49 -14.75
C PHE A 116 -5.88 -1.00 -15.86
N GLU A 117 -6.26 0.08 -16.55
CA GLU A 117 -5.41 0.68 -17.58
C GLU A 117 -4.16 1.32 -16.98
N SER A 118 -4.30 1.89 -15.79
CA SER A 118 -3.20 2.48 -15.06
C SER A 118 -3.46 2.51 -13.56
N SER A 119 -2.38 2.47 -12.78
CA SER A 119 -2.39 2.69 -11.35
C SER A 119 -1.14 3.49 -10.98
N TYR A 120 -1.31 4.67 -10.42
CA TYR A 120 -0.21 5.52 -10.01
C TYR A 120 -0.19 5.75 -8.49
N ALA A 121 -1.34 6.02 -7.90
CA ALA A 121 -1.49 6.18 -6.47
C ALA A 121 -2.70 5.41 -5.97
N VAL A 122 -2.59 4.87 -4.79
CA VAL A 122 -3.64 4.05 -4.16
C VAL A 122 -3.92 4.59 -2.76
N GLY A 123 -5.12 4.37 -2.27
CA GLY A 123 -5.50 4.67 -0.90
C GLY A 123 -6.59 3.76 -0.39
N TYR A 124 -6.82 3.83 0.90
CA TYR A 124 -7.88 3.10 1.57
C TYR A 124 -9.06 4.01 1.90
N THR A 125 -10.24 3.43 1.96
CA THR A 125 -11.44 4.07 2.46
C THR A 125 -11.82 3.50 3.84
N ASP A 126 -12.55 4.28 4.62
CA ASP A 126 -13.07 3.85 5.92
C ASP A 126 -14.09 2.70 5.80
N ASP A 127 -14.79 2.58 4.67
CA ASP A 127 -15.69 1.46 4.35
C ASP A 127 -14.97 0.26 3.68
N LYS A 128 -13.64 0.16 3.84
CA LYS A 128 -12.81 -0.98 3.43
C LYS A 128 -12.80 -1.25 1.93
N LYS A 129 -12.69 -0.21 1.15
CA LYS A 129 -12.47 -0.25 -0.30
C LYS A 129 -11.12 0.36 -0.65
N LEU A 130 -10.75 0.31 -1.90
CA LEU A 130 -9.55 0.96 -2.43
C LEU A 130 -9.91 2.12 -3.33
N ILE A 131 -9.13 3.20 -3.21
CA ILE A 131 -9.07 4.24 -4.24
C ILE A 131 -7.88 3.89 -5.14
N ASN A 132 -8.11 3.80 -6.43
CA ASN A 132 -7.05 3.78 -7.44
C ASN A 132 -7.07 5.10 -8.21
N ILE A 133 -5.91 5.70 -8.39
CA ILE A 133 -5.72 6.90 -9.20
C ILE A 133 -4.82 6.55 -10.36
N GLY A 134 -5.42 6.49 -11.54
CA GLY A 134 -4.71 6.27 -12.79
C GLY A 134 -4.17 7.59 -13.34
N ALA A 135 -2.88 7.63 -13.62
CA ALA A 135 -2.19 8.74 -14.26
C ALA A 135 -1.17 8.21 -15.25
N THR A 136 -0.88 8.97 -16.31
CA THR A 136 0.17 8.62 -17.26
C THR A 136 1.54 8.99 -16.71
N TRP A 137 2.50 8.07 -16.78
CA TRP A 137 3.86 8.28 -16.26
C TRP A 137 4.62 9.41 -16.96
N ASP A 138 4.32 9.64 -18.23
CA ASP A 138 4.95 10.66 -19.07
C ASP A 138 4.27 12.04 -18.97
N GLY A 139 3.14 12.13 -18.27
CA GLY A 139 2.36 13.38 -18.20
C GLY A 139 1.68 13.76 -19.50
N SER A 140 1.49 12.82 -20.42
CA SER A 140 0.83 13.06 -21.73
C SER A 140 -0.65 13.43 -21.59
N SER A 141 -1.28 13.08 -20.48
CA SER A 141 -2.65 13.47 -20.14
C SER A 141 -2.72 14.20 -18.80
N SER A 142 -3.61 15.18 -18.69
CA SER A 142 -4.00 15.80 -17.41
C SER A 142 -5.27 15.17 -16.82
N ASP A 143 -5.99 14.37 -17.59
CA ASP A 143 -7.24 13.74 -17.17
C ASP A 143 -6.90 12.40 -16.49
N TYR A 144 -6.90 12.42 -15.15
CA TYR A 144 -6.60 11.24 -14.32
C TYR A 144 -7.89 10.57 -13.87
N GLU A 145 -7.84 9.26 -13.88
CA GLU A 145 -8.95 8.44 -13.44
C GLU A 145 -8.93 8.23 -11.94
N LEU A 146 -10.00 8.63 -11.24
CA LEU A 146 -10.26 8.24 -9.87
C LEU A 146 -11.28 7.10 -9.88
N MET A 147 -10.96 6.03 -9.17
CA MET A 147 -11.77 4.83 -9.11
C MET A 147 -11.93 4.35 -7.66
N ILE A 148 -13.15 3.99 -7.28
CA ILE A 148 -13.44 3.25 -6.04
C ILE A 148 -13.61 1.79 -6.43
N TYR A 149 -12.69 0.96 -5.94
CA TYR A 149 -12.71 -0.47 -6.17
C TYR A 149 -13.05 -1.23 -4.89
N ASN A 150 -13.97 -2.18 -5.00
CA ASN A 150 -14.35 -3.07 -3.91
C ASN A 150 -13.71 -4.46 -4.09
N PRO A 151 -12.61 -4.75 -3.36
CA PRO A 151 -11.93 -6.04 -3.48
C PRO A 151 -12.79 -7.22 -3.02
N ALA A 152 -13.78 -6.96 -2.16
CA ALA A 152 -14.66 -8.00 -1.65
C ALA A 152 -15.65 -8.51 -2.70
N THR A 153 -16.09 -7.70 -3.62
CA THR A 153 -17.03 -8.08 -4.70
C THR A 153 -16.39 -8.12 -6.08
N VAL A 154 -15.08 -7.74 -6.15
CA VAL A 154 -14.33 -7.60 -7.42
C VAL A 154 -15.09 -6.68 -8.40
N SER A 155 -15.48 -5.50 -7.89
CA SER A 155 -16.29 -4.54 -8.65
C SER A 155 -15.76 -3.12 -8.54
N ILE A 156 -16.05 -2.32 -9.56
CA ILE A 156 -15.83 -0.87 -9.55
C ILE A 156 -17.14 -0.22 -9.09
N ASP A 157 -17.11 0.42 -7.93
CA ASP A 157 -18.27 1.05 -7.34
C ASP A 157 -18.49 2.48 -7.87
N ALA A 158 -17.42 3.19 -8.21
CA ALA A 158 -17.44 4.48 -8.85
C ALA A 158 -16.20 4.73 -9.69
N ARG A 159 -16.34 5.52 -10.74
CA ARG A 159 -15.28 5.87 -11.68
C ARG A 159 -15.50 7.27 -12.21
N LYS A 160 -14.46 8.11 -12.18
CA LYS A 160 -14.54 9.48 -12.71
C LYS A 160 -13.19 10.00 -13.16
N PHE A 161 -13.16 10.60 -14.35
CA PHE A 161 -12.02 11.37 -14.81
C PHE A 161 -12.07 12.78 -14.25
N ASN A 162 -10.93 13.29 -13.82
CA ASN A 162 -10.76 14.62 -13.29
C ASN A 162 -9.52 15.27 -13.90
N ASP A 163 -9.61 16.54 -14.25
CA ASP A 163 -8.48 17.32 -14.73
C ASP A 163 -7.52 17.64 -13.56
N PHE A 164 -6.30 17.14 -13.68
CA PHE A 164 -5.21 17.36 -12.72
C PHE A 164 -4.25 18.47 -13.16
N SER A 165 -4.59 19.26 -14.16
CA SER A 165 -3.81 20.45 -14.48
C SER A 165 -3.89 21.51 -13.38
N VAL A 166 -2.76 22.20 -13.12
CA VAL A 166 -2.73 23.35 -12.21
C VAL A 166 -3.52 24.53 -12.82
N ASN A 167 -3.43 24.69 -14.12
CA ASN A 167 -4.20 25.66 -14.89
C ASN A 167 -4.84 24.96 -16.10
N PRO A 168 -6.18 24.83 -16.14
CA PRO A 168 -6.87 24.19 -17.24
C PRO A 168 -6.63 24.81 -18.62
N ALA A 169 -6.28 26.10 -18.67
CA ALA A 169 -5.94 26.80 -19.93
C ALA A 169 -4.52 26.48 -20.41
N ASN A 170 -3.67 25.97 -19.53
CA ASN A 170 -2.29 25.57 -19.83
C ASN A 170 -1.93 24.28 -19.10
N LYS A 171 -2.16 23.15 -19.74
CA LYS A 171 -1.97 21.81 -19.18
C LYS A 171 -0.49 21.36 -19.11
N LYS A 172 0.45 22.28 -19.00
CA LYS A 172 1.89 22.00 -18.90
C LYS A 172 2.38 21.74 -17.49
N ILE A 173 1.62 22.19 -16.49
CA ILE A 173 1.92 21.92 -15.08
C ILE A 173 0.79 21.05 -14.52
N LEU A 174 1.16 19.88 -14.03
CA LEU A 174 0.22 18.88 -13.54
C LEU A 174 0.38 18.67 -12.04
N TYR A 175 -0.74 18.39 -11.36
CA TYR A 175 -0.77 17.80 -10.05
C TYR A 175 -0.51 16.31 -10.16
N TRP A 176 0.47 15.82 -9.43
CA TRP A 176 0.88 14.42 -9.43
C TRP A 176 0.53 13.76 -8.10
N PRO A 177 -0.33 12.74 -8.06
CA PRO A 177 -0.81 12.15 -6.81
C PRO A 177 0.28 11.32 -6.11
N THR A 178 0.26 11.32 -4.76
CA THR A 178 1.19 10.52 -3.93
C THR A 178 0.46 9.60 -2.95
N GLY A 179 -0.83 9.45 -3.07
CA GLY A 179 -1.66 8.62 -2.22
C GLY A 179 -3.11 9.09 -2.20
N ALA A 180 -3.92 8.46 -1.37
CA ALA A 180 -5.30 8.83 -1.13
C ALA A 180 -5.78 8.36 0.24
N ALA A 181 -6.69 9.11 0.85
CA ALA A 181 -7.41 8.68 2.05
C ALA A 181 -8.81 9.29 2.06
N VAL A 182 -9.76 8.57 2.63
CA VAL A 182 -11.14 9.02 2.79
C VAL A 182 -11.40 9.34 4.27
N SER A 183 -12.09 10.43 4.54
CA SER A 183 -12.63 10.75 5.86
C SER A 183 -14.05 11.29 5.71
N GLY A 184 -15.01 10.50 6.17
CA GLY A 184 -16.42 10.79 6.02
C GLY A 184 -16.85 10.93 4.55
N ASP A 185 -17.36 12.10 4.16
CA ASP A 185 -17.83 12.39 2.81
C ASP A 185 -16.74 12.98 1.87
N LYS A 186 -15.48 12.91 2.25
CA LYS A 186 -14.37 13.51 1.50
C LYS A 186 -13.24 12.54 1.21
N LEU A 187 -12.77 12.60 -0.04
CA LEU A 187 -11.55 11.96 -0.49
C LEU A 187 -10.45 13.03 -0.57
N PHE A 188 -9.32 12.77 0.08
CA PHE A 188 -8.13 13.60 0.10
C PHE A 188 -7.03 12.95 -0.74
N VAL A 189 -6.50 13.69 -1.70
CA VAL A 189 -5.44 13.24 -2.60
C VAL A 189 -4.26 14.19 -2.48
N PRO A 190 -3.20 13.83 -1.74
CA PRO A 190 -1.99 14.61 -1.71
C PRO A 190 -1.33 14.60 -3.09
N VAL A 191 -0.77 15.75 -3.46
CA VAL A 191 -0.16 15.95 -4.76
C VAL A 191 1.09 16.83 -4.66
N TYR A 192 2.01 16.65 -5.60
CA TYR A 192 3.03 17.63 -5.91
C TYR A 192 2.88 18.11 -7.35
N THR A 193 3.53 19.21 -7.74
CA THR A 193 3.43 19.75 -9.09
C THR A 193 4.64 19.38 -9.93
N LYS A 194 4.39 19.00 -11.19
CA LYS A 194 5.41 18.77 -12.21
C LYS A 194 5.19 19.65 -13.43
N ASP A 195 6.27 20.18 -13.97
CA ASP A 195 6.29 20.76 -15.32
C ASP A 195 6.59 19.62 -16.32
N VAL A 196 5.64 19.38 -17.21
CA VAL A 196 5.73 18.33 -18.26
C VAL A 196 5.97 18.92 -19.65
N SER A 197 6.24 20.25 -19.72
CA SER A 197 6.32 20.97 -21.00
C SER A 197 7.47 20.56 -21.90
N ASP A 198 8.57 20.09 -21.33
CA ASP A 198 9.81 19.73 -22.03
C ASP A 198 10.15 18.23 -21.96
N GLY A 199 9.25 17.42 -21.40
CA GLY A 199 9.45 16.00 -21.20
C GLY A 199 10.39 15.62 -20.05
N THR A 200 10.95 16.58 -19.31
CA THR A 200 11.84 16.30 -18.18
C THR A 200 11.09 15.99 -16.87
N ASN A 201 9.79 16.25 -16.85
CA ASN A 201 8.92 16.05 -15.69
C ASN A 201 9.47 16.72 -14.41
N LYS A 202 9.91 17.97 -14.53
CA LYS A 202 10.55 18.72 -13.45
C LYS A 202 9.59 18.98 -12.30
N VAL A 203 9.98 18.57 -11.10
CA VAL A 203 9.20 18.85 -9.88
C VAL A 203 9.33 20.31 -9.48
N LEU A 204 8.17 20.95 -9.23
CA LEU A 204 8.06 22.37 -8.91
C LEU A 204 7.52 22.63 -7.50
N SER A 205 6.99 21.62 -6.80
CA SER A 205 6.32 21.82 -5.51
C SER A 205 7.26 22.35 -4.45
N SER A 206 6.74 23.34 -3.74
CA SER A 206 7.40 23.94 -2.57
C SER A 206 6.52 23.90 -1.31
N ASP A 207 5.28 23.47 -1.40
CA ASP A 207 4.28 23.46 -0.33
C ASP A 207 3.54 22.10 -0.24
N ALA A 208 2.95 21.84 0.92
CA ALA A 208 2.04 20.71 1.10
C ALA A 208 0.73 21.04 0.38
N THR A 209 0.37 20.22 -0.59
CA THR A 209 -0.84 20.42 -1.40
C THR A 209 -1.67 19.15 -1.41
N MET A 210 -2.99 19.28 -1.22
CA MET A 210 -3.97 18.21 -1.43
C MET A 210 -5.15 18.67 -2.26
N ARG A 211 -5.62 17.81 -3.14
CA ARG A 211 -6.91 17.95 -3.81
C ARG A 211 -7.97 17.21 -3.00
N VAL A 212 -9.13 17.83 -2.87
CA VAL A 212 -10.26 17.30 -2.11
C VAL A 212 -11.42 17.03 -3.07
N TYR A 213 -12.00 15.86 -2.93
CA TYR A 213 -13.15 15.40 -3.72
C TYR A 213 -14.28 14.96 -2.79
N LYS A 214 -15.51 14.97 -3.28
CA LYS A 214 -16.64 14.32 -2.59
C LYS A 214 -16.49 12.80 -2.66
N TYR A 215 -16.79 12.13 -1.60
CA TYR A 215 -16.87 10.67 -1.55
C TYR A 215 -18.34 10.25 -1.37
N PRO A 216 -18.88 9.31 -2.14
CA PRO A 216 -18.21 8.50 -3.17
C PRO A 216 -18.34 9.06 -4.60
N SER A 217 -18.88 10.26 -4.83
CA SER A 217 -19.16 10.76 -6.20
C SER A 217 -17.91 11.16 -6.99
N LEU A 218 -16.76 11.29 -6.33
CA LEU A 218 -15.45 11.67 -6.90
C LEU A 218 -15.48 13.05 -7.60
N GLU A 219 -16.42 13.92 -7.22
CA GLU A 219 -16.48 15.29 -7.72
C GLU A 219 -15.45 16.17 -7.00
N TYR A 220 -14.68 16.92 -7.79
CA TYR A 220 -13.73 17.90 -7.24
C TYR A 220 -14.45 18.96 -6.38
N VAL A 221 -13.88 19.23 -5.22
CA VAL A 221 -14.35 20.25 -4.28
C VAL A 221 -13.40 21.44 -4.24
N THR A 222 -12.13 21.21 -3.89
CA THR A 222 -11.14 22.28 -3.71
C THR A 222 -9.71 21.72 -3.71
N THR A 223 -8.74 22.63 -3.78
CA THR A 223 -7.33 22.33 -3.51
C THR A 223 -6.91 23.11 -2.27
N ILE A 224 -6.36 22.42 -1.30
CA ILE A 224 -5.86 23.01 -0.05
C ILE A 224 -4.34 22.99 -0.01
N LYS A 225 -3.73 24.02 0.59
CA LYS A 225 -2.29 24.19 0.65
C LYS A 225 -1.82 24.64 2.02
N ASP A 226 -0.57 24.29 2.35
CA ASP A 226 0.10 24.73 3.58
C ASP A 226 1.59 24.90 3.33
N THR A 227 2.14 26.04 3.75
CA THR A 227 3.54 26.42 3.52
C THR A 227 4.46 26.10 4.70
N ARG A 228 3.93 25.55 5.79
CA ARG A 228 4.73 25.18 6.97
C ARG A 228 5.66 24.00 6.71
N THR A 229 5.37 23.22 5.65
CA THR A 229 6.17 22.11 5.19
C THR A 229 6.08 21.98 3.67
N THR A 230 6.65 20.92 3.10
CA THR A 230 6.78 20.73 1.64
C THR A 230 5.82 19.63 1.13
N ALA A 231 6.06 19.15 -0.07
CA ALA A 231 5.26 18.11 -0.71
C ALA A 231 5.02 16.89 0.20
N ILE A 232 3.80 16.36 0.15
CA ILE A 232 3.34 15.24 0.97
C ILE A 232 3.67 13.93 0.26
N GLY A 233 4.21 12.97 1.02
CA GLY A 233 4.53 11.63 0.53
C GLY A 233 5.73 11.61 -0.42
N LEU A 234 5.96 10.42 -0.97
CA LEU A 234 7.00 10.16 -1.95
C LEU A 234 6.36 9.46 -3.15
N TYR A 235 6.53 9.99 -4.36
CA TYR A 235 6.02 9.34 -5.57
C TYR A 235 4.66 8.66 -5.33
N TYR A 236 4.54 7.39 -5.73
CA TYR A 236 3.36 6.54 -5.66
C TYR A 236 3.31 5.63 -4.42
N THR A 237 4.10 5.90 -3.38
CA THR A 237 4.27 4.95 -2.26
C THR A 237 3.10 4.88 -1.27
N ASN A 238 2.11 5.75 -1.37
CA ASN A 238 0.94 5.82 -0.48
C ASN A 238 1.26 5.88 1.04
N THR A 239 2.47 6.25 1.40
CA THR A 239 2.96 6.29 2.78
C THR A 239 3.01 7.71 3.35
N GLY A 240 2.48 8.68 2.63
CA GLY A 240 2.47 10.09 3.01
C GLY A 240 1.15 10.60 3.59
N ILE A 241 0.11 9.76 3.68
CA ILE A 241 -1.20 10.14 4.21
C ILE A 241 -1.80 8.99 5.01
N VAL A 242 -2.34 9.30 6.18
CA VAL A 242 -2.96 8.34 7.08
C VAL A 242 -4.25 8.91 7.63
N GLN A 243 -5.32 8.11 7.60
CA GLN A 243 -6.53 8.36 8.39
C GLN A 243 -6.38 7.61 9.72
N THR A 244 -6.66 8.29 10.82
CA THR A 244 -6.69 7.70 12.16
C THR A 244 -8.11 7.30 12.59
N GLU A 245 -8.23 6.58 13.69
CA GLU A 245 -9.54 6.12 14.18
C GLU A 245 -10.47 7.27 14.61
N SER A 246 -9.93 8.44 14.95
CA SER A 246 -10.73 9.66 15.16
C SER A 246 -11.41 10.14 13.88
N GLY A 247 -10.90 9.72 12.73
CA GLY A 247 -11.30 10.16 11.39
C GLY A 247 -10.53 11.39 10.93
N ASP A 248 -9.57 11.90 11.70
CA ASP A 248 -8.65 12.93 11.26
C ASP A 248 -7.70 12.38 10.18
N ILE A 249 -7.32 13.21 9.23
CA ILE A 249 -6.31 12.91 8.23
C ILE A 249 -4.99 13.56 8.65
N TYR A 250 -3.93 12.77 8.65
CA TYR A 250 -2.57 13.26 8.86
C TYR A 250 -1.73 13.06 7.61
N THR A 251 -0.92 14.07 7.28
CA THR A 251 -0.04 14.06 6.11
C THR A 251 1.40 14.22 6.53
N PHE A 252 2.29 13.50 5.85
CA PHE A 252 3.70 13.40 6.16
C PHE A 252 4.51 13.99 5.00
N SER A 253 5.23 15.06 5.28
CA SER A 253 6.10 15.72 4.31
C SER A 253 7.56 15.43 4.63
N SER A 254 8.25 14.83 3.67
CA SER A 254 9.60 14.35 3.86
C SER A 254 10.63 15.49 3.95
N ASN A 255 10.61 16.40 3.00
CA ASN A 255 11.67 17.39 2.78
C ASN A 255 13.10 16.81 2.79
N ALA A 256 13.23 15.53 2.45
CA ALA A 256 14.51 14.84 2.42
C ALA A 256 15.15 14.89 1.03
N ARG A 257 16.47 15.06 0.97
CA ARG A 257 17.25 14.86 -0.27
C ARG A 257 17.09 13.44 -0.78
N ALA A 258 17.12 12.49 0.16
CA ALA A 258 16.83 11.10 -0.16
C ALA A 258 15.51 10.92 -0.87
N GLY A 259 14.48 11.69 -0.53
CA GLY A 259 13.16 11.67 -1.16
C GLY A 259 13.06 12.45 -2.48
N GLY A 260 14.05 13.26 -2.82
CA GLY A 260 14.13 13.93 -4.12
C GLY A 260 13.51 15.34 -4.20
N TYR A 261 12.91 15.84 -3.13
CA TYR A 261 12.20 17.14 -3.15
C TYR A 261 12.59 18.08 -1.99
N PRO A 262 13.88 18.31 -1.74
CA PRO A 262 14.29 19.17 -0.64
C PRO A 262 13.99 20.64 -0.95
N VAL A 263 13.39 21.34 0.02
CA VAL A 263 13.12 22.76 -0.03
C VAL A 263 13.81 23.42 1.15
N THR A 264 14.58 24.49 0.87
CA THR A 264 15.30 25.23 1.90
C THR A 264 14.35 26.07 2.75
N GLY A 265 14.57 26.09 4.05
CA GLY A 265 13.86 26.97 4.99
C GLY A 265 12.52 26.39 5.51
N VAL A 266 12.17 25.17 5.15
CA VAL A 266 11.01 24.46 5.70
C VAL A 266 11.42 23.13 6.32
N SER A 267 10.66 22.65 7.30
CA SER A 267 10.93 21.39 8.01
C SER A 267 10.14 20.22 7.44
N SER A 268 10.69 19.00 7.59
CA SER A 268 9.93 17.77 7.54
C SER A 268 8.95 17.73 8.70
N GLY A 269 7.68 17.40 8.44
CA GLY A 269 6.68 17.41 9.49
C GLY A 269 5.34 16.83 9.10
N VAL A 270 4.44 16.87 10.07
CA VAL A 270 3.08 16.32 9.95
C VAL A 270 2.07 17.45 10.06
N LEU A 271 1.16 17.51 9.09
CA LEU A 271 -0.02 18.37 9.12
C LEU A 271 -1.27 17.52 9.42
N ARG A 272 -2.34 18.18 9.83
CA ARG A 272 -3.63 17.55 10.09
C ARG A 272 -4.75 18.24 9.31
N VAL A 273 -5.70 17.44 8.85
CA VAL A 273 -7.05 17.88 8.49
C VAL A 273 -8.00 17.21 9.46
N ARG A 274 -8.81 17.99 10.17
CA ARG A 274 -9.79 17.44 11.11
C ARG A 274 -10.93 16.75 10.35
N LYS A 275 -11.48 15.71 10.94
CA LYS A 275 -12.67 15.05 10.43
C LYS A 275 -13.76 16.08 10.09
N GLY A 276 -14.29 15.98 8.87
CA GLY A 276 -15.33 16.88 8.37
C GLY A 276 -14.80 18.18 7.73
N ASP A 277 -13.56 18.57 7.96
CA ASP A 277 -12.96 19.76 7.35
C ASP A 277 -12.48 19.48 5.91
N ALA A 278 -12.28 20.56 5.15
CA ALA A 278 -11.59 20.57 3.85
C ALA A 278 -10.48 21.62 3.85
N LYS A 279 -9.71 21.70 4.93
CA LYS A 279 -8.59 22.61 5.12
C LYS A 279 -7.60 22.03 6.12
N PHE A 280 -6.34 22.37 6.00
CA PHE A 280 -5.36 22.06 7.03
C PHE A 280 -5.69 22.79 8.34
N ASP A 281 -5.51 22.10 9.45
CA ASP A 281 -5.67 22.67 10.79
C ASP A 281 -4.53 23.66 11.08
N PRO A 282 -4.82 24.96 11.22
CA PRO A 282 -3.77 25.95 11.48
C PRO A 282 -3.13 25.78 12.86
N GLY A 283 -3.80 25.15 13.80
CA GLY A 283 -3.32 24.87 15.17
C GLY A 283 -2.47 23.60 15.27
N TYR A 284 -2.33 22.84 14.19
CA TYR A 284 -1.58 21.60 14.23
C TYR A 284 -0.43 21.61 13.21
N PHE A 285 0.78 21.50 13.71
CA PHE A 285 1.99 21.16 12.99
C PHE A 285 2.91 20.37 13.93
N PHE A 286 3.37 19.20 13.52
CA PHE A 286 4.35 18.44 14.25
C PHE A 286 5.66 18.46 13.49
N ASP A 287 6.54 19.38 13.86
CA ASP A 287 7.86 19.55 13.25
C ASP A 287 8.79 18.41 13.69
N LEU A 288 8.94 17.41 12.84
CA LEU A 288 9.75 16.22 13.14
C LEU A 288 11.25 16.53 13.06
N GLN A 289 11.63 17.45 12.18
CA GLN A 289 13.03 17.82 11.98
C GLN A 289 13.59 18.59 13.18
N SER A 290 12.80 19.46 13.80
CA SER A 290 13.18 20.24 14.98
C SER A 290 12.88 19.52 16.30
N SER A 291 12.11 18.42 16.27
CA SER A 291 11.79 17.61 17.45
C SER A 291 12.99 16.80 17.96
N THR A 292 12.78 16.02 19.01
CA THR A 292 13.77 15.05 19.50
C THR A 292 14.14 13.97 18.49
N LEU A 293 13.29 13.76 17.44
CA LEU A 293 13.59 12.85 16.33
C LEU A 293 14.77 13.32 15.51
N LYS A 294 14.89 14.64 15.27
CA LYS A 294 15.88 15.27 14.36
C LYS A 294 15.94 14.55 13.02
N GLY A 295 14.78 14.19 12.49
CA GLY A 295 14.67 13.33 11.33
C GLY A 295 13.68 13.84 10.29
N LYS A 296 13.82 13.32 9.08
CA LYS A 296 12.97 13.58 7.93
C LYS A 296 12.22 12.31 7.60
N VAL A 297 10.88 12.36 7.70
CA VAL A 297 10.03 11.18 7.49
C VAL A 297 9.94 10.82 6.02
N LEU A 298 10.05 9.53 5.69
CA LEU A 298 9.88 9.04 4.33
C LEU A 298 8.61 8.21 4.17
N ALA A 299 8.24 7.44 5.19
CA ALA A 299 7.05 6.61 5.15
C ALA A 299 6.37 6.58 6.50
N ALA A 300 5.04 6.48 6.50
CA ALA A 300 4.22 6.31 7.69
C ALA A 300 3.20 5.17 7.47
N TYR A 301 3.06 4.32 8.47
CA TYR A 301 2.16 3.16 8.46
C TYR A 301 1.25 3.23 9.69
N PRO A 302 -0.07 3.11 9.53
CA PRO A 302 -1.00 3.16 10.66
C PRO A 302 -0.81 1.95 11.59
N LEU A 303 -0.85 2.20 12.91
CA LEU A 303 -0.73 1.18 13.95
C LEU A 303 -2.02 0.99 14.76
N GLY A 304 -3.07 1.73 14.43
CA GLY A 304 -4.31 1.83 15.20
C GLY A 304 -4.32 3.01 16.15
N GLY A 305 -5.53 3.45 16.53
CA GLY A 305 -5.73 4.67 17.27
C GLY A 305 -5.15 5.89 16.55
N GLU A 306 -4.37 6.67 17.28
CA GLU A 306 -3.66 7.85 16.75
C GLU A 306 -2.16 7.57 16.50
N LYS A 307 -1.76 6.29 16.43
CA LYS A 307 -0.36 5.90 16.32
C LYS A 307 0.02 5.49 14.91
N VAL A 308 1.22 5.88 14.52
CA VAL A 308 1.86 5.44 13.27
C VAL A 308 3.30 4.99 13.52
N PHE A 309 3.71 3.98 12.78
CA PHE A 309 5.13 3.66 12.61
C PHE A 309 5.68 4.52 11.48
N ILE A 310 6.86 5.09 11.66
CA ILE A 310 7.54 5.85 10.60
C ILE A 310 8.91 5.26 10.30
N SER A 311 9.26 5.29 9.01
CA SER A 311 10.64 5.22 8.53
C SER A 311 11.14 6.64 8.27
N TYR A 312 12.29 6.99 8.82
CA TYR A 312 12.87 8.33 8.69
C TYR A 312 14.37 8.28 8.48
N ILE A 313 14.92 9.34 7.89
CA ILE A 313 16.36 9.53 7.78
C ILE A 313 16.78 10.63 8.76
N PRO A 314 17.83 10.42 9.60
CA PRO A 314 18.39 11.49 10.42
C PRO A 314 18.84 12.69 9.56
N THR A 315 18.60 13.89 10.05
CA THR A 315 18.86 15.14 9.28
C THR A 315 20.32 15.24 8.83
N GLU A 316 21.25 14.87 9.70
CA GLU A 316 22.69 14.88 9.40
C GLU A 316 23.08 13.83 8.33
N VAL A 317 22.41 12.68 8.32
CA VAL A 317 22.60 11.65 7.30
C VAL A 317 22.04 12.11 5.96
N ASP A 318 20.85 12.71 5.95
CA ASP A 318 20.24 13.23 4.73
C ASP A 318 21.06 14.37 4.09
N ALA A 319 21.71 15.21 4.90
CA ALA A 319 22.50 16.35 4.44
C ALA A 319 23.65 15.96 3.50
N VAL A 320 24.20 14.75 3.65
CA VAL A 320 25.33 14.24 2.85
C VAL A 320 24.90 13.22 1.78
N ASN A 321 23.62 12.89 1.70
CA ASN A 321 23.11 11.96 0.70
C ASN A 321 22.79 12.65 -0.62
N SER A 322 22.86 11.89 -1.69
CA SER A 322 22.41 12.34 -3.01
C SER A 322 20.88 12.37 -3.09
N VAL A 323 20.38 13.17 -4.03
CA VAL A 323 18.97 13.20 -4.37
C VAL A 323 18.51 11.81 -4.84
N TYR A 324 17.33 11.37 -4.41
CA TYR A 324 16.76 10.05 -4.68
C TYR A 324 17.56 8.84 -4.14
N SER A 325 18.37 9.05 -3.12
CA SER A 325 19.17 7.95 -2.55
C SER A 325 18.33 6.85 -1.86
N PHE A 326 17.04 7.10 -1.60
CA PHE A 326 16.12 6.06 -1.10
C PHE A 326 15.92 4.90 -2.09
N LEU A 327 16.21 5.11 -3.37
CA LEU A 327 16.19 4.07 -4.40
C LEU A 327 17.41 3.14 -4.32
N ASN A 328 18.38 3.45 -3.49
CA ASN A 328 19.55 2.62 -3.27
C ASN A 328 19.34 1.73 -2.05
N THR A 329 19.95 0.56 -2.03
CA THR A 329 19.91 -0.42 -0.94
C THR A 329 20.69 0.02 0.33
N LYS A 330 20.94 1.34 0.48
CA LYS A 330 21.67 1.87 1.64
C LYS A 330 20.85 1.77 2.90
N THR A 331 21.44 1.24 3.96
CA THR A 331 20.86 1.18 5.29
C THR A 331 21.02 2.52 6.01
N ILE A 332 20.20 3.49 5.68
CA ILE A 332 20.26 4.86 6.22
C ILE A 332 18.99 5.26 6.99
N PHE A 333 17.99 4.39 7.01
CA PHE A 333 16.71 4.69 7.65
C PHE A 333 16.67 4.15 9.05
N LYS A 334 16.04 4.91 9.92
CA LYS A 334 15.67 4.56 11.29
C LYS A 334 14.16 4.55 11.44
N SER A 335 13.69 4.02 12.55
CA SER A 335 12.26 3.89 12.81
C SER A 335 11.86 4.46 14.16
N ALA A 336 10.64 4.99 14.21
CA ALA A 336 10.01 5.45 15.43
C ALA A 336 8.49 5.21 15.36
N ILE A 337 7.84 5.24 16.50
CA ILE A 337 6.38 5.29 16.63
C ILE A 337 6.00 6.70 17.05
N LEU A 338 5.09 7.32 16.32
CA LEU A 338 4.53 8.61 16.66
C LEU A 338 3.11 8.43 17.21
N ASP A 339 2.78 9.14 18.27
CA ASP A 339 1.40 9.44 18.60
C ASP A 339 1.07 10.82 18.02
N LEU A 340 0.20 10.82 17.04
CA LEU A 340 -0.08 12.01 16.23
C LEU A 340 -0.88 13.06 17.02
N SER A 341 -1.80 12.64 17.87
CA SER A 341 -2.61 13.55 18.68
C SER A 341 -1.80 14.19 19.80
N ALA A 342 -0.99 13.40 20.49
CA ALA A 342 -0.14 13.85 21.61
C ALA A 342 1.18 14.49 21.13
N LYS A 343 1.54 14.34 19.86
CA LYS A 343 2.83 14.75 19.28
C LYS A 343 4.02 14.16 20.05
N THR A 344 3.94 12.89 20.42
CA THR A 344 5.02 12.20 21.12
C THR A 344 5.74 11.22 20.19
N ILE A 345 6.98 10.93 20.55
CA ILE A 345 7.89 10.07 19.78
C ILE A 345 8.38 8.96 20.69
N LEU A 346 8.19 7.72 20.26
CA LEU A 346 8.73 6.53 20.88
C LEU A 346 9.75 5.92 19.95
N ALA A 347 11.00 5.83 20.37
CA ALA A 347 12.05 5.20 19.57
C ALA A 347 11.78 3.70 19.40
N VAL A 348 11.99 3.18 18.21
CA VAL A 348 12.02 1.73 17.97
C VAL A 348 13.41 1.22 18.29
N THR A 349 13.49 0.21 19.16
CA THR A 349 14.75 -0.40 19.61
C THR A 349 14.83 -1.86 19.14
N GLY A 350 16.03 -2.36 18.89
CA GLY A 350 16.21 -3.74 18.41
C GLY A 350 15.96 -3.95 16.91
N LEU A 351 15.54 -2.91 16.17
CA LEU A 351 15.53 -2.87 14.71
C LEU A 351 16.81 -2.13 14.25
N PRO A 352 17.69 -2.77 13.48
CA PRO A 352 18.85 -2.10 12.89
C PRO A 352 18.45 -1.01 11.90
N ASP A 353 19.39 -0.16 11.52
CA ASP A 353 19.22 0.74 10.39
C ASP A 353 18.90 -0.09 9.15
N HIS A 354 17.95 0.38 8.33
CA HIS A 354 17.40 -0.40 7.22
C HIS A 354 17.45 0.35 5.90
N GLY A 355 17.26 -0.39 4.81
CA GLY A 355 17.34 0.14 3.45
C GLY A 355 16.02 0.71 2.94
N GLY A 356 16.10 1.27 1.74
CA GLY A 356 14.98 1.92 1.06
C GLY A 356 14.21 1.03 0.10
N ASP A 357 14.61 -0.22 -0.11
CA ASP A 357 13.93 -1.13 -1.05
C ASP A 357 12.46 -1.36 -0.67
N GLU A 358 12.13 -1.22 0.61
CA GLU A 358 10.76 -1.30 1.11
C GLU A 358 9.82 -0.23 0.54
N PHE A 359 10.36 0.81 -0.11
CA PHE A 359 9.56 1.86 -0.75
C PHE A 359 9.13 1.51 -2.17
N PHE A 360 9.69 0.48 -2.79
CA PHE A 360 9.29 0.03 -4.12
C PHE A 360 8.01 -0.77 -4.11
N GLY A 361 7.33 -0.97 -3.25
CA GLY A 361 6.01 -1.56 -3.26
C GLY A 361 5.09 -0.71 -2.40
N LEU A 362 3.87 -0.58 -2.81
CA LEU A 362 2.80 -0.02 -2.00
C LEU A 362 2.57 -0.96 -0.80
N GLY A 363 3.56 -0.99 0.11
CA GLY A 363 3.61 -1.95 1.20
C GLY A 363 2.67 -1.60 2.33
N SER A 364 2.34 -2.58 3.14
CA SER A 364 1.55 -2.42 4.35
C SER A 364 2.26 -2.99 5.57
N MET A 365 1.92 -2.47 6.74
CA MET A 365 2.33 -3.03 8.01
C MET A 365 1.14 -3.78 8.62
N PHE A 366 1.32 -5.04 8.97
CA PHE A 366 0.29 -5.84 9.60
C PHE A 366 0.29 -5.63 11.11
N VAL A 367 -0.88 -5.38 11.68
CA VAL A 367 -1.05 -5.13 13.12
C VAL A 367 -2.01 -6.15 13.73
N GLU A 368 -1.58 -6.81 14.79
CA GLU A 368 -2.38 -7.73 15.56
C GLU A 368 -1.94 -7.77 17.03
N ASN A 369 -2.90 -7.73 17.97
CA ASN A 369 -2.66 -7.89 19.41
C ASN A 369 -1.57 -6.94 19.96
N GLY A 370 -1.56 -5.68 19.52
CA GLY A 370 -0.58 -4.67 19.96
C GLY A 370 0.83 -4.87 19.39
N LYS A 371 0.97 -5.73 18.41
CA LYS A 371 2.22 -5.99 17.68
C LYS A 371 2.05 -5.59 16.22
N ALA A 372 3.10 -5.01 15.65
CA ALA A 372 3.19 -4.71 14.24
C ALA A 372 4.25 -5.61 13.57
N TYR A 373 3.96 -6.07 12.36
CA TYR A 373 4.82 -6.98 11.60
C TYR A 373 5.13 -6.36 10.23
N LYS A 374 6.40 -6.32 9.88
CA LYS A 374 6.86 -5.86 8.57
C LYS A 374 8.23 -6.48 8.27
N SER A 375 8.53 -6.69 7.00
CA SER A 375 9.90 -7.02 6.60
C SER A 375 10.73 -5.77 6.42
N PHE A 376 12.01 -5.86 6.77
CA PHE A 376 13.01 -4.82 6.58
C PHE A 376 14.28 -5.42 5.97
N VAL A 377 14.88 -4.64 5.08
CA VAL A 377 16.20 -4.94 4.51
C VAL A 377 17.26 -4.29 5.40
N THR A 378 18.06 -5.10 6.06
CA THR A 378 19.11 -4.64 6.99
C THR A 378 20.46 -5.17 6.52
N GLY A 379 21.27 -4.30 5.92
CA GLY A 379 22.51 -4.73 5.25
C GLY A 379 22.22 -5.54 3.99
N ASP A 380 22.66 -6.79 3.96
CA ASP A 380 22.50 -7.75 2.86
C ASP A 380 21.36 -8.76 3.07
N GLN A 381 20.59 -8.60 4.14
CA GLN A 381 19.54 -9.54 4.52
C GLN A 381 18.20 -8.84 4.71
N ALA A 382 17.14 -9.52 4.28
CA ALA A 382 15.77 -9.14 4.61
C ALA A 382 15.19 -10.09 5.67
N ARG A 383 14.53 -9.53 6.69
CA ARG A 383 13.85 -10.27 7.75
C ARG A 383 12.51 -9.67 8.08
N VAL A 384 11.60 -10.49 8.57
CA VAL A 384 10.43 -10.01 9.28
C VAL A 384 10.85 -9.50 10.66
N TYR A 385 10.27 -8.40 11.09
CA TYR A 385 10.37 -7.91 12.46
C TYR A 385 8.99 -7.76 13.06
N GLN A 386 8.88 -8.13 14.33
CA GLN A 386 7.72 -7.84 15.17
C GLN A 386 8.08 -6.67 16.07
N ILE A 387 7.26 -5.63 16.09
CA ILE A 387 7.44 -4.42 16.89
C ILE A 387 6.31 -4.34 17.92
N ASP A 388 6.65 -4.21 19.16
CA ASP A 388 5.70 -3.93 20.24
C ASP A 388 5.27 -2.47 20.18
N ILE A 389 4.00 -2.20 19.95
CA ILE A 389 3.48 -0.84 19.72
C ILE A 389 3.53 0.00 21.00
N ALA A 390 3.47 -0.63 22.16
CA ALA A 390 3.47 0.08 23.44
C ALA A 390 4.89 0.48 23.90
N THR A 391 5.88 -0.36 23.61
CA THR A 391 7.26 -0.17 24.09
C THR A 391 8.26 0.23 23.02
N GLY A 392 7.92 0.08 21.74
CA GLY A 392 8.83 0.26 20.60
C GLY A 392 9.89 -0.84 20.46
N ALA A 393 9.83 -1.91 21.27
CA ALA A 393 10.79 -2.99 21.19
C ALA A 393 10.54 -3.86 19.95
N ALA A 394 11.56 -4.01 19.11
CA ALA A 394 11.52 -4.85 17.92
C ALA A 394 12.26 -6.17 18.18
N LYS A 395 11.71 -7.26 17.63
CA LYS A 395 12.28 -8.60 17.66
C LYS A 395 12.43 -9.09 16.22
N ALA A 396 13.64 -9.56 15.88
CA ALA A 396 13.90 -10.19 14.60
C ALA A 396 13.16 -11.53 14.49
N GLY A 397 12.56 -11.74 13.33
CA GLY A 397 11.84 -12.95 12.95
C GLY A 397 12.50 -13.71 11.82
N ALA A 398 11.70 -14.35 10.99
CA ALA A 398 12.14 -15.21 9.91
C ALA A 398 13.04 -14.47 8.90
N LEU A 399 14.09 -15.15 8.43
CA LEU A 399 14.93 -14.69 7.34
C LEU A 399 14.16 -14.88 6.01
N ILE A 400 14.16 -13.87 5.16
CA ILE A 400 13.64 -13.98 3.80
C ILE A 400 14.77 -14.49 2.93
N LYS A 401 14.59 -15.71 2.42
CA LYS A 401 15.64 -16.41 1.66
C LYS A 401 15.36 -16.29 0.17
N GLU A 402 16.39 -15.96 -0.60
CA GLU A 402 16.28 -15.81 -2.07
C GLU A 402 15.35 -14.66 -2.52
N GLY A 403 14.73 -13.96 -1.59
CA GLY A 403 13.82 -12.83 -1.83
C GLY A 403 14.42 -11.50 -1.45
N LEU A 404 13.87 -10.43 -2.02
CA LEU A 404 14.22 -9.07 -1.64
C LEU A 404 13.57 -8.71 -0.29
N TYR A 405 12.25 -8.90 -0.17
CA TYR A 405 11.46 -8.57 1.03
C TYR A 405 10.00 -9.02 0.87
N LEU A 406 9.20 -8.84 1.92
CA LEU A 406 7.74 -8.99 1.91
C LEU A 406 7.10 -7.60 1.91
N PRO A 407 6.65 -7.07 0.76
CA PRO A 407 6.04 -5.74 0.70
C PRO A 407 4.81 -5.60 1.58
N SER A 408 3.95 -6.61 1.58
CA SER A 408 2.69 -6.61 2.34
C SER A 408 2.49 -7.89 3.11
N ILE A 409 1.94 -7.75 4.30
CA ILE A 409 1.46 -8.86 5.14
C ILE A 409 0.02 -8.56 5.52
N GLY A 410 -0.84 -9.56 5.50
CA GLY A 410 -2.25 -9.44 5.86
C GLY A 410 -2.78 -10.67 6.57
N LYS A 411 -4.05 -10.60 6.99
CA LYS A 411 -4.78 -11.68 7.64
C LYS A 411 -6.07 -11.93 6.90
N LEU A 412 -6.35 -13.20 6.62
CA LEU A 412 -7.61 -13.67 6.06
C LEU A 412 -8.29 -14.61 7.05
N THR A 413 -9.59 -14.47 7.17
CA THR A 413 -10.44 -15.32 8.00
C THR A 413 -11.46 -16.03 7.11
N TYR A 414 -11.82 -17.21 7.55
CA TYR A 414 -12.80 -18.07 6.89
C TYR A 414 -14.07 -18.16 7.73
#